data_38d3e81d3fa7bd1276b824b2c4075516
#
_entry.id   38d3e81d3fa7bd1276b824b2c4075516
#
_cell.length_a   1.000
_cell.length_b   1.000
_cell.length_c   1.000
_cell.angle_alpha   90.00
_cell.angle_beta   90.00
_cell.angle_gamma   90.00
#
_symmetry.space_group_name_H-M   'P 1'
#
loop_
_entity.id
_entity.type
_entity.pdbx_description
1 polymer ?
#
loop_
_entity_poly.entity_id
_entity_poly.type
_entity_poly.pdbx_seq_one_letter_code
_entity_poly.pdbx_strand_id
1 'polypeptide(L)'
;SRQFDFPMAHGLRPTPNRVRETLFNWLAPYVEGAKVLDVFAGSGALFLEALSRGAGSALALDLNSAAINSLRGHLLTLRCDNGQLLQTDALRHLEQQPATPFDLVFLDPPFSQGLLLPACTLLEEKGWLAADAWVYTESENPPSSLGLPGNWRLHREQKAGQVYYALWERS
;
A
#
# COMPACT_ATOMS: atom_id res chain seq x y z
N SER A 1 -10.47 16.45 -5.25
CA SER A 1 -9.37 15.66 -4.71
C SER A 1 -8.19 16.54 -4.34
N ARG A 2 -7.49 16.18 -3.30
CA ARG A 2 -6.33 16.93 -2.83
C ARG A 2 -5.10 16.52 -3.63
N GLN A 3 -4.24 17.49 -3.92
CA GLN A 3 -2.93 17.23 -4.46
C GLN A 3 -1.91 17.28 -3.31
N PHE A 4 -0.97 16.35 -3.33
CA PHE A 4 0.08 16.27 -2.33
C PHE A 4 1.42 16.56 -2.98
N ASP A 5 2.26 17.34 -2.28
CA ASP A 5 3.65 17.53 -2.68
C ASP A 5 4.47 16.35 -2.17
N PHE A 6 5.19 15.69 -3.06
CA PHE A 6 5.96 14.50 -2.72
C PHE A 6 7.45 14.81 -2.77
N PRO A 7 8.20 14.41 -1.73
CA PRO A 7 9.64 14.53 -1.80
C PRO A 7 10.19 13.57 -2.86
N MET A 8 11.12 14.06 -3.66
CA MET A 8 11.83 13.26 -4.66
C MET A 8 13.03 12.64 -4.00
N ALA A 9 12.86 11.54 -3.29
CA ALA A 9 13.97 10.78 -2.74
C ALA A 9 14.47 9.79 -3.77
N HIS A 10 15.78 9.44 -3.67
CA HIS A 10 16.39 8.49 -4.59
C HIS A 10 15.67 7.15 -4.56
N GLY A 11 15.27 6.65 -5.72
CA GLY A 11 14.56 5.38 -5.86
C GLY A 11 13.07 5.43 -5.61
N LEU A 12 12.52 6.58 -5.20
CA LEU A 12 11.09 6.73 -5.02
C LEU A 12 10.42 7.18 -6.32
N ARG A 13 9.32 6.55 -6.63
CA ARG A 13 8.49 6.89 -7.78
C ARG A 13 7.05 7.04 -7.32
N PRO A 14 6.46 8.25 -7.42
CA PRO A 14 5.05 8.39 -7.03
C PRO A 14 4.16 7.64 -8.03
N THR A 15 3.10 7.02 -7.53
CA THR A 15 2.06 6.44 -8.38
C THR A 15 1.40 7.57 -9.17
N PRO A 16 1.27 7.47 -10.50
CA PRO A 16 0.64 8.51 -11.30
C PRO A 16 -0.79 8.81 -10.81
N ASN A 17 -1.17 10.07 -10.83
CA ASN A 17 -2.50 10.51 -10.37
C ASN A 17 -3.63 9.72 -11.03
N ARG A 18 -3.51 9.48 -12.33
CA ARG A 18 -4.52 8.75 -13.10
C ARG A 18 -4.69 7.32 -12.60
N VAL A 19 -3.58 6.64 -12.30
CA VAL A 19 -3.60 5.29 -11.77
C VAL A 19 -4.22 5.27 -10.36
N ARG A 20 -3.83 6.24 -9.53
CA ARG A 20 -4.37 6.37 -8.18
C ARG A 20 -5.88 6.60 -8.20
N GLU A 21 -6.36 7.46 -9.09
CA GLU A 21 -7.78 7.72 -9.26
C GLU A 21 -8.54 6.45 -9.65
N THR A 22 -8.02 5.71 -10.63
CA THR A 22 -8.61 4.44 -11.06
C THR A 22 -8.65 3.43 -9.92
N LEU A 23 -7.55 3.30 -9.19
CA LEU A 23 -7.49 2.39 -8.04
C LEU A 23 -8.57 2.72 -7.01
N PHE A 24 -8.69 3.98 -6.63
CA PHE A 24 -9.67 4.36 -5.60
C PHE A 24 -11.11 4.33 -6.10
N ASN A 25 -11.33 4.40 -7.41
CA ASN A 25 -12.64 4.09 -7.99
C ASN A 25 -12.98 2.61 -7.78
N TRP A 26 -12.01 1.71 -8.01
CA TRP A 26 -12.19 0.28 -7.75
C TRP A 26 -12.46 0.01 -6.26
N LEU A 27 -11.78 0.73 -5.38
CA LEU A 27 -11.84 0.53 -3.93
C LEU A 27 -12.98 1.28 -3.26
N ALA A 28 -13.73 2.11 -3.98
CA ALA A 28 -14.74 2.98 -3.38
C ALA A 28 -15.69 2.25 -2.41
N PRO A 29 -16.16 1.01 -2.71
CA PRO A 29 -17.03 0.30 -1.78
C PRO A 29 -16.33 -0.25 -0.54
N TYR A 30 -14.99 -0.26 -0.50
CA TYR A 30 -14.22 -1.02 0.49
C TYR A 30 -13.31 -0.17 1.37
N VAL A 31 -13.14 1.11 1.07
CA VAL A 31 -12.15 1.94 1.76
C VAL A 31 -12.69 2.58 3.04
N GLU A 32 -13.97 2.97 3.04
CA GLU A 32 -14.55 3.63 4.21
C GLU A 32 -14.58 2.67 5.41
N GLY A 33 -14.02 3.12 6.53
CA GLY A 33 -13.93 2.33 7.75
C GLY A 33 -12.86 1.25 7.75
N ALA A 34 -12.15 1.05 6.64
CA ALA A 34 -11.14 -0.01 6.51
C ALA A 34 -9.91 0.25 7.37
N LYS A 35 -9.29 -0.82 7.83
CA LYS A 35 -7.97 -0.79 8.44
C LYS A 35 -6.93 -1.02 7.35
N VAL A 36 -6.10 -0.01 7.09
CA VAL A 36 -5.23 0.06 5.92
C VAL A 36 -3.76 -0.05 6.30
N LEU A 37 -2.99 -0.81 5.52
CA LEU A 37 -1.53 -0.92 5.67
C LEU A 37 -0.86 -0.54 4.35
N ASP A 38 0.06 0.41 4.40
CA ASP A 38 0.92 0.76 3.27
C ASP A 38 2.33 0.28 3.58
N VAL A 39 2.74 -0.82 2.94
CA VAL A 39 3.96 -1.55 3.30
C VAL A 39 5.22 -0.81 2.86
N PHE A 40 5.16 -0.11 1.73
CA PHE A 40 6.27 0.67 1.17
C PHE A 40 5.76 2.06 0.85
N ALA A 41 5.51 2.85 1.89
CA ALA A 41 4.73 4.08 1.75
C ALA A 41 5.36 5.12 0.81
N GLY A 42 6.68 5.29 0.85
CA GLY A 42 7.37 6.25 0.00
C GLY A 42 6.83 7.66 0.19
N SER A 43 6.29 8.25 -0.89
CA SER A 43 5.65 9.56 -0.83
C SER A 43 4.39 9.58 0.04
N GLY A 44 3.79 8.41 0.27
CA GLY A 44 2.57 8.28 1.05
C GLY A 44 1.29 8.59 0.28
N ALA A 45 1.35 8.69 -1.04
CA ALA A 45 0.20 9.07 -1.85
C ALA A 45 -1.00 8.14 -1.62
N LEU A 46 -0.78 6.83 -1.59
CA LEU A 46 -1.85 5.85 -1.37
C LEU A 46 -2.37 5.88 0.07
N PHE A 47 -1.46 5.95 1.02
CA PHE A 47 -1.76 6.06 2.44
C PHE A 47 -2.64 7.29 2.73
N LEU A 48 -2.22 8.45 2.23
CA LEU A 48 -2.94 9.70 2.45
C LEU A 48 -4.29 9.72 1.73
N GLU A 49 -4.36 9.17 0.52
CA GLU A 49 -5.62 9.08 -0.22
C GLU A 49 -6.62 8.19 0.51
N ALA A 50 -6.17 7.06 1.06
CA ALA A 50 -7.05 6.16 1.81
C ALA A 50 -7.65 6.87 3.03
N LEU A 51 -6.82 7.61 3.78
CA LEU A 51 -7.31 8.41 4.91
C LEU A 51 -8.30 9.48 4.46
N SER A 52 -8.01 10.16 3.35
CA SER A 52 -8.87 11.18 2.77
C SER A 52 -10.24 10.62 2.35
N ARG A 53 -10.30 9.35 1.98
CA ARG A 53 -11.53 8.69 1.54
C ARG A 53 -12.25 7.93 2.64
N GLY A 54 -11.87 8.14 3.88
CA GLY A 54 -12.61 7.64 5.03
C GLY A 54 -12.13 6.33 5.63
N ALA A 55 -10.88 5.92 5.36
CA ALA A 55 -10.31 4.78 6.07
C ALA A 55 -10.45 4.97 7.58
N GLY A 56 -10.78 3.89 8.29
CA GLY A 56 -10.92 3.95 9.76
C GLY A 56 -9.60 4.20 10.44
N SER A 57 -8.54 3.58 9.94
CA SER A 57 -7.16 3.80 10.37
C SER A 57 -6.21 3.38 9.27
N ALA A 58 -4.99 3.91 9.28
CA ALA A 58 -3.97 3.53 8.33
C ALA A 58 -2.59 3.56 8.98
N LEU A 59 -1.77 2.57 8.63
CA LEU A 59 -0.37 2.47 9.06
C LEU A 59 0.52 2.49 7.83
N ALA A 60 1.50 3.38 7.82
CA ALA A 60 2.49 3.45 6.74
C ALA A 60 3.87 3.02 7.27
N LEU A 61 4.51 2.13 6.53
CA LEU A 61 5.87 1.67 6.81
C LEU A 61 6.81 2.24 5.78
N ASP A 62 7.97 2.71 6.20
CA ASP A 62 9.05 3.09 5.29
C ASP A 62 10.38 3.07 6.04
N LEU A 63 11.44 2.69 5.36
CA LEU A 63 12.78 2.69 5.92
C LEU A 63 13.40 4.09 5.92
N ASN A 64 12.95 4.95 5.02
CA ASN A 64 13.51 6.27 4.78
C ASN A 64 12.96 7.29 5.77
N SER A 65 13.86 7.88 6.59
CA SER A 65 13.46 8.86 7.61
C SER A 65 12.87 10.13 7.01
N ALA A 66 13.39 10.57 5.84
CA ALA A 66 12.87 11.76 5.17
C ALA A 66 11.42 11.55 4.71
N ALA A 67 11.11 10.37 4.18
CA ALA A 67 9.74 10.02 3.78
C ALA A 67 8.81 10.04 5.00
N ILE A 68 9.20 9.41 6.10
CA ILE A 68 8.41 9.39 7.34
C ILE A 68 8.19 10.80 7.88
N ASN A 69 9.23 11.64 7.90
CA ASN A 69 9.11 13.01 8.39
C ASN A 69 8.17 13.85 7.50
N SER A 70 8.25 13.68 6.19
CA SER A 70 7.34 14.34 5.25
C SER A 70 5.89 13.94 5.51
N LEU A 71 5.63 12.65 5.69
CA LEU A 71 4.29 12.16 5.99
C LEU A 71 3.78 12.66 7.33
N ARG A 72 4.65 12.75 8.34
CA ARG A 72 4.27 13.32 9.64
C ARG A 72 3.79 14.75 9.48
N GLY A 73 4.47 15.55 8.65
CA GLY A 73 4.06 16.91 8.35
C GLY A 73 2.70 16.96 7.65
N HIS A 74 2.46 16.08 6.70
CA HIS A 74 1.15 15.98 6.02
C HIS A 74 0.02 15.63 6.99
N LEU A 75 0.23 14.68 7.90
CA LEU A 75 -0.78 14.30 8.88
C LEU A 75 -1.12 15.47 9.81
N LEU A 76 -0.12 16.23 10.23
CA LEU A 76 -0.33 17.43 11.06
C LEU A 76 -1.12 18.51 10.31
N THR A 77 -0.74 18.78 9.06
CA THR A 77 -1.42 19.77 8.23
C THR A 77 -2.88 19.41 7.98
N LEU A 78 -3.15 18.12 7.76
CA LEU A 78 -4.49 17.62 7.52
C LEU A 78 -5.29 17.39 8.80
N ARG A 79 -4.68 17.58 9.97
CA ARG A 79 -5.28 17.30 11.28
C ARG A 79 -5.82 15.86 11.34
N CYS A 80 -5.04 14.93 10.83
CA CYS A 80 -5.41 13.53 10.74
C CYS A 80 -4.85 12.78 11.93
N ASP A 81 -5.70 12.20 12.78
CA ASP A 81 -5.32 11.51 14.00
C ASP A 81 -5.41 9.98 13.90
N ASN A 82 -5.90 9.46 12.77
CA ASN A 82 -6.05 8.02 12.55
C ASN A 82 -5.00 7.44 11.60
N GLY A 83 -3.96 8.19 11.29
CA GLY A 83 -2.81 7.72 10.53
C GLY A 83 -1.62 7.49 11.45
N GLN A 84 -0.94 6.36 11.29
CA GLN A 84 0.27 6.01 12.03
C GLN A 84 1.42 5.79 11.07
N LEU A 85 2.63 6.15 11.51
CA LEU A 85 3.85 6.03 10.73
C LEU A 85 4.86 5.21 11.51
N LEU A 86 5.56 4.31 10.82
CA LEU A 86 6.61 3.53 11.45
C LEU A 86 7.82 3.46 10.51
N GLN A 87 8.96 3.99 10.98
CA GLN A 87 10.22 3.88 10.26
C GLN A 87 10.82 2.51 10.54
N THR A 88 10.75 1.61 9.57
CA THR A 88 11.18 0.23 9.75
C THR A 88 11.46 -0.42 8.41
N ASP A 89 12.25 -1.49 8.43
CA ASP A 89 12.38 -2.40 7.29
C ASP A 89 11.07 -3.19 7.16
N ALA A 90 10.40 -3.06 6.01
CA ALA A 90 9.07 -3.63 5.82
C ALA A 90 9.07 -5.16 6.00
N LEU A 91 9.97 -5.89 5.33
CA LEU A 91 9.97 -7.35 5.43
C LEU A 91 10.24 -7.83 6.85
N ARG A 92 11.14 -7.15 7.55
CA ARG A 92 11.46 -7.48 8.93
C ARG A 92 10.25 -7.27 9.84
N HIS A 93 9.52 -6.18 9.62
CA HIS A 93 8.31 -5.90 10.39
C HIS A 93 7.22 -6.94 10.12
N LEU A 94 7.07 -7.35 8.87
CA LEU A 94 6.05 -8.35 8.48
C LEU A 94 6.34 -9.75 9.01
N GLU A 95 7.53 -10.03 9.49
CA GLU A 95 7.84 -11.32 10.16
C GLU A 95 7.12 -11.45 11.51
N GLN A 96 6.68 -10.34 12.08
CA GLN A 96 5.90 -10.32 13.30
C GLN A 96 4.43 -10.60 13.01
N GLN A 97 3.66 -10.89 14.04
CA GLN A 97 2.21 -11.01 13.91
C GLN A 97 1.54 -9.70 14.31
N PRO A 98 0.55 -9.22 13.54
CA PRO A 98 -0.16 -8.01 13.93
C PRO A 98 -1.14 -8.27 15.07
N ALA A 99 -1.49 -7.22 15.81
CA ALA A 99 -2.53 -7.29 16.84
C ALA A 99 -3.90 -7.63 16.25
N THR A 100 -4.20 -7.02 15.10
CA THR A 100 -5.43 -7.28 14.34
C THR A 100 -5.10 -7.25 12.84
N PRO A 101 -5.82 -8.04 12.02
CA PRO A 101 -5.54 -8.06 10.58
C PRO A 101 -6.00 -6.78 9.88
N PHE A 102 -5.48 -6.55 8.69
CA PHE A 102 -5.80 -5.40 7.85
C PHE A 102 -6.79 -5.77 6.77
N ASP A 103 -7.66 -4.79 6.43
CA ASP A 103 -8.69 -4.95 5.40
C ASP A 103 -8.19 -4.60 4.00
N LEU A 104 -7.22 -3.70 3.93
CA LEU A 104 -6.67 -3.19 2.67
C LEU A 104 -5.18 -2.97 2.82
N VAL A 105 -4.40 -3.55 1.91
CA VAL A 105 -2.94 -3.44 1.94
C VAL A 105 -2.43 -2.93 0.59
N PHE A 106 -1.56 -1.92 0.62
CA PHE A 106 -0.87 -1.40 -0.55
C PHE A 106 0.57 -1.91 -0.60
N LEU A 107 0.99 -2.41 -1.76
CA LEU A 107 2.33 -2.94 -1.99
C LEU A 107 2.92 -2.31 -3.26
N ASP A 108 3.70 -1.27 -3.06
CA ASP A 108 4.41 -0.58 -4.13
C ASP A 108 5.92 -0.56 -3.80
N PRO A 109 6.58 -1.73 -3.87
CA PRO A 109 8.00 -1.82 -3.49
C PRO A 109 8.91 -1.16 -4.52
N PRO A 110 10.13 -0.77 -4.12
CA PRO A 110 11.14 -0.36 -5.08
C PRO A 110 11.39 -1.46 -6.12
N PHE A 111 11.56 -1.06 -7.37
CA PHE A 111 11.75 -2.02 -8.46
C PHE A 111 13.11 -2.70 -8.37
N SER A 112 13.19 -3.90 -8.97
CA SER A 112 14.43 -4.68 -9.13
C SER A 112 15.09 -5.13 -7.82
N GLN A 113 14.34 -5.13 -6.70
CA GLN A 113 14.87 -5.59 -5.41
C GLN A 113 14.23 -6.89 -4.94
N GLY A 114 13.28 -7.44 -5.69
CA GLY A 114 12.66 -8.72 -5.36
C GLY A 114 11.85 -8.70 -4.06
N LEU A 115 11.28 -7.56 -3.68
CA LEU A 115 10.60 -7.41 -2.39
C LEU A 115 9.13 -7.83 -2.41
N LEU A 116 8.49 -7.84 -3.58
CA LEU A 116 7.04 -8.02 -3.65
C LEU A 116 6.60 -9.41 -3.19
N LEU A 117 7.17 -10.46 -3.76
CA LEU A 117 6.76 -11.83 -3.40
C LEU A 117 7.02 -12.16 -1.94
N PRO A 118 8.22 -11.85 -1.38
CA PRO A 118 8.43 -12.08 0.06
C PRO A 118 7.43 -11.33 0.94
N ALA A 119 7.11 -10.08 0.60
CA ALA A 119 6.13 -9.31 1.37
C ALA A 119 4.74 -9.96 1.30
N CYS A 120 4.29 -10.35 0.12
CA CYS A 120 3.00 -11.01 -0.06
C CYS A 120 2.92 -12.33 0.71
N THR A 121 3.99 -13.11 0.69
CA THR A 121 4.07 -14.38 1.42
C THR A 121 3.93 -14.15 2.93
N LEU A 122 4.67 -13.18 3.48
CA LEU A 122 4.60 -12.84 4.89
C LEU A 122 3.22 -12.33 5.30
N LEU A 123 2.61 -11.47 4.47
CA LEU A 123 1.27 -10.97 4.72
C LEU A 123 0.27 -12.11 4.88
N GLU A 124 0.36 -13.12 4.02
CA GLU A 124 -0.54 -14.27 4.07
C GLU A 124 -0.21 -15.19 5.24
N GLU A 125 1.06 -15.53 5.45
CA GLU A 125 1.48 -16.53 6.43
C GLU A 125 1.42 -16.04 7.87
N LYS A 126 1.64 -14.74 8.10
CA LYS A 126 1.73 -14.18 9.47
C LYS A 126 0.45 -13.56 9.98
N GLY A 127 -0.65 -13.71 9.27
CA GLY A 127 -1.95 -13.25 9.75
C GLY A 127 -2.19 -11.75 9.60
N TRP A 128 -1.53 -11.09 8.65
CA TRP A 128 -1.70 -9.66 8.41
C TRP A 128 -3.01 -9.31 7.70
N LEU A 129 -3.64 -10.26 7.02
CA LEU A 129 -4.78 -10.01 6.16
C LEU A 129 -6.08 -10.51 6.77
N ALA A 130 -7.11 -9.68 6.76
CA ALA A 130 -8.47 -10.10 7.08
C ALA A 130 -8.93 -11.15 6.07
N ALA A 131 -9.97 -11.92 6.42
CA ALA A 131 -10.42 -13.04 5.60
C ALA A 131 -10.79 -12.62 4.17
N ASP A 132 -11.36 -11.42 4.02
CA ASP A 132 -11.80 -10.87 2.75
C ASP A 132 -11.00 -9.62 2.36
N ALA A 133 -9.73 -9.57 2.71
CA ALA A 133 -8.89 -8.41 2.47
C ALA A 133 -8.68 -8.13 0.98
N TRP A 134 -8.42 -6.87 0.69
CA TRP A 134 -8.00 -6.40 -0.63
C TRP A 134 -6.52 -6.07 -0.61
N VAL A 135 -5.80 -6.49 -1.64
CA VAL A 135 -4.36 -6.24 -1.76
C VAL A 135 -4.08 -5.60 -3.11
N TYR A 136 -3.42 -4.46 -3.08
CA TYR A 136 -3.00 -3.75 -4.28
C TYR A 136 -1.50 -3.92 -4.48
N THR A 137 -1.10 -4.28 -5.71
CA THR A 137 0.31 -4.46 -6.06
C THR A 137 0.70 -3.62 -7.26
N GLU A 138 1.92 -3.07 -7.22
CA GLU A 138 2.59 -2.48 -8.38
C GLU A 138 3.83 -3.30 -8.69
N SER A 139 4.06 -3.64 -9.95
CA SER A 139 5.15 -4.51 -10.36
C SER A 139 5.58 -4.22 -11.79
N GLU A 140 6.85 -4.51 -12.07
CA GLU A 140 7.39 -4.49 -13.44
C GLU A 140 6.95 -5.71 -14.22
N ASN A 141 6.42 -6.73 -13.58
CA ASN A 141 6.05 -8.00 -14.19
C ASN A 141 4.53 -8.18 -14.18
N PRO A 142 3.98 -8.92 -15.18
CA PRO A 142 2.52 -9.16 -15.25
C PRO A 142 2.02 -9.87 -13.98
N PRO A 143 0.79 -9.56 -13.52
CA PRO A 143 0.23 -10.21 -12.33
C PRO A 143 0.27 -11.73 -12.39
N SER A 144 0.01 -12.35 -13.54
CA SER A 144 0.00 -13.80 -13.69
C SER A 144 1.37 -14.44 -13.45
N SER A 145 2.45 -13.68 -13.54
CA SER A 145 3.83 -14.18 -13.37
C SER A 145 4.38 -14.02 -11.97
N LEU A 146 3.64 -13.39 -11.06
CA LEU A 146 4.16 -13.00 -9.74
C LEU A 146 4.21 -14.15 -8.74
N GLY A 147 3.47 -15.24 -8.96
CA GLY A 147 3.46 -16.37 -8.04
C GLY A 147 2.91 -16.06 -6.66
N LEU A 148 1.94 -15.16 -6.57
CA LEU A 148 1.33 -14.75 -5.32
C LEU A 148 0.49 -15.86 -4.68
N PRO A 149 0.12 -15.74 -3.38
CA PRO A 149 -0.66 -16.79 -2.72
C PRO A 149 -1.89 -17.21 -3.52
N GLY A 150 -2.16 -18.53 -3.56
CA GLY A 150 -3.18 -19.09 -4.42
C GLY A 150 -4.62 -18.71 -4.06
N ASN A 151 -4.85 -18.23 -2.84
CA ASN A 151 -6.15 -17.76 -2.39
C ASN A 151 -6.36 -16.26 -2.65
N TRP A 152 -5.44 -15.61 -3.34
CA TRP A 152 -5.60 -14.23 -3.81
C TRP A 152 -6.05 -14.29 -5.26
N ARG A 153 -7.25 -13.78 -5.54
CA ARG A 153 -7.81 -13.77 -6.89
C ARG A 153 -7.63 -12.39 -7.51
N LEU A 154 -7.11 -12.36 -8.74
CA LEU A 154 -6.98 -11.10 -9.48
C LEU A 154 -8.37 -10.56 -9.80
N HIS A 155 -8.67 -9.36 -9.29
CA HIS A 155 -9.97 -8.70 -9.46
C HIS A 155 -9.92 -7.66 -10.58
N ARG A 156 -8.87 -6.83 -10.60
CA ARG A 156 -8.67 -5.77 -11.59
C ARG A 156 -7.20 -5.63 -11.88
N GLU A 157 -6.88 -5.23 -13.10
CA GLU A 157 -5.51 -4.87 -13.45
C GLU A 157 -5.49 -3.77 -14.49
N GLN A 158 -4.39 -3.03 -14.52
CA GLN A 158 -4.10 -2.07 -15.58
C GLN A 158 -2.59 -1.99 -15.77
N LYS A 159 -2.18 -1.50 -16.93
CA LYS A 159 -0.78 -1.28 -17.24
C LYS A 159 -0.60 0.17 -17.66
N ALA A 160 0.41 0.84 -17.13
CA ALA A 160 0.80 2.18 -17.53
C ALA A 160 2.32 2.19 -17.71
N GLY A 161 2.79 2.46 -18.92
CA GLY A 161 4.21 2.36 -19.25
C GLY A 161 4.71 0.93 -19.03
N GLN A 162 5.72 0.78 -18.17
CA GLN A 162 6.34 -0.52 -17.87
C GLN A 162 5.82 -1.12 -16.55
N VAL A 163 4.77 -0.54 -15.96
CA VAL A 163 4.30 -0.93 -14.64
C VAL A 163 2.92 -1.54 -14.73
N TYR A 164 2.75 -2.67 -14.04
CA TYR A 164 1.47 -3.36 -13.88
C TYR A 164 0.89 -3.04 -12.51
N TYR A 165 -0.37 -2.63 -12.50
CA TYR A 165 -1.13 -2.27 -11.30
C TYR A 165 -2.27 -3.28 -11.16
N ALA A 166 -2.34 -3.94 -10.02
CA ALA A 166 -3.30 -5.02 -9.83
C ALA A 166 -3.98 -4.94 -8.47
N LEU A 167 -5.27 -5.25 -8.45
CA LEU A 167 -6.05 -5.37 -7.22
C LEU A 167 -6.49 -6.83 -7.06
N TRP A 168 -6.16 -7.40 -5.90
CA TRP A 168 -6.42 -8.80 -5.57
C TRP A 168 -7.43 -8.89 -4.45
N GLU A 169 -8.33 -9.86 -4.56
CA GLU A 169 -9.28 -10.20 -3.51
C GLU A 169 -8.84 -11.48 -2.82
N ARG A 170 -8.64 -11.41 -1.51
CA ARG A 170 -8.32 -12.59 -0.71
C ARG A 170 -9.59 -13.36 -0.36
N SER A 171 -9.53 -14.64 -0.50
CA SER A 171 -10.68 -15.50 -0.14
C SER A 171 -10.29 -16.59 0.86
#